data_a5bece4d82cdff8bf8c8eab21f54c209
#
_entry.id   a5bece4d82cdff8bf8c8eab21f54c209
#
_cell.length_a   1.000
_cell.length_b   1.000
_cell.length_c   1.000
_cell.angle_alpha   90.00
_cell.angle_beta   90.00
_cell.angle_gamma   90.00
#
_symmetry.space_group_name_H-M   'P 1'
#
loop_
_entity.id
_entity.type
_entity.pdbx_description
1 polymer ?
#
loop_
_entity_poly.entity_id
_entity_poly.type
_entity_poly.pdbx_seq_one_letter_code
_entity_poly.pdbx_strand_id
1 'polypeptide(L)'
;MVTVGHSSESYGSGDAERSSATNGQHDHPALTTVPSDGSIEIVGRLRQASNQTFLVKITGTADHDGVQDDDHDGDHETELHGVYKPIEGERPLWDFPIGTLGFREVAAYQVSRFGGFDVVPVTVLADGPFGPGSLQIWVDSEADEVDRLVDLVPVDKVPDNGWFPVVEGYAADDSPIAVIHADDRRLRMLAVFDALVNNADRKGGHILASQGRVFGVDHGICFHTENKLRTLLWGWAGEQLTEDELTKIRTVSDGAVDLLADLLNEEEIEALMLRAEGLIISGRLPYPHGDWHTIPWPPF
;
A
#
# COMPACT_ATOMS: atom_id res chain seq x y z
N MET A 1 1.01 -20.06 -20.98
CA MET A 1 0.73 -19.02 -21.96
C MET A 1 -0.55 -18.33 -21.54
N VAL A 2 -0.48 -17.15 -20.99
CA VAL A 2 -1.64 -16.40 -20.48
C VAL A 2 -1.66 -15.05 -21.19
N THR A 3 -2.74 -14.76 -21.88
CA THR A 3 -2.92 -13.57 -22.70
C THR A 3 -3.50 -12.45 -21.82
N VAL A 4 -2.84 -11.31 -21.74
CA VAL A 4 -3.34 -10.11 -21.05
C VAL A 4 -4.17 -9.30 -22.05
N GLY A 5 -5.48 -9.21 -21.83
CA GLY A 5 -6.36 -8.36 -22.60
C GLY A 5 -6.38 -6.94 -22.05
N HIS A 6 -5.90 -5.97 -22.79
CA HIS A 6 -6.06 -4.54 -22.51
C HIS A 6 -7.36 -4.07 -23.14
N SER A 7 -8.36 -3.71 -22.34
CA SER A 7 -9.55 -3.02 -22.84
C SER A 7 -9.32 -1.51 -22.71
N SER A 8 -8.95 -0.89 -23.83
CA SER A 8 -8.96 0.56 -23.96
C SER A 8 -10.40 1.02 -24.25
N GLU A 9 -11.10 1.48 -23.25
CA GLU A 9 -12.33 2.27 -23.44
C GLU A 9 -11.97 3.75 -23.52
N SER A 10 -12.19 4.33 -24.71
CA SER A 10 -12.06 5.75 -24.99
C SER A 10 -13.16 6.53 -24.27
N TYR A 11 -12.78 7.40 -23.34
CA TYR A 11 -13.69 8.42 -22.80
C TYR A 11 -13.79 9.59 -23.77
N GLY A 12 -15.04 9.89 -24.17
CA GLY A 12 -15.39 10.98 -25.06
C GLY A 12 -15.09 12.33 -24.41
N SER A 13 -14.51 13.22 -25.21
CA SER A 13 -14.26 14.62 -24.94
C SER A 13 -15.56 15.39 -24.74
N GLY A 14 -15.81 15.85 -23.51
CA GLY A 14 -16.77 16.90 -23.21
C GLY A 14 -16.03 18.21 -22.93
N ASP A 15 -16.21 19.18 -23.81
CA ASP A 15 -15.73 20.56 -23.62
C ASP A 15 -16.35 21.16 -22.36
N ALA A 16 -15.54 21.49 -21.36
CA ALA A 16 -15.92 22.32 -20.24
C ALA A 16 -14.99 23.55 -20.17
N GLU A 17 -15.62 24.69 -20.18
CA GLU A 17 -15.04 26.03 -20.20
C GLU A 17 -13.99 26.26 -19.10
N ARG A 18 -12.86 26.85 -19.51
CA ARG A 18 -11.80 27.31 -18.61
C ARG A 18 -12.28 28.51 -17.79
N SER A 19 -12.61 28.27 -16.53
CA SER A 19 -12.67 29.31 -15.51
C SER A 19 -11.31 29.39 -14.83
N SER A 20 -10.67 30.54 -14.94
CA SER A 20 -9.42 30.88 -14.25
C SER A 20 -9.70 31.05 -12.75
N ALA A 21 -9.35 30.04 -11.95
CA ALA A 21 -9.32 30.14 -10.50
C ALA A 21 -7.86 30.19 -10.01
N THR A 22 -7.60 31.21 -9.25
CA THR A 22 -6.38 31.60 -8.56
C THR A 22 -5.78 30.44 -7.74
N ASN A 23 -4.46 30.28 -7.89
CA ASN A 23 -3.58 29.43 -7.08
C ASN A 23 -3.72 29.79 -5.58
N GLY A 24 -4.55 29.04 -4.88
CA GLY A 24 -4.55 28.94 -3.43
C GLY A 24 -3.85 27.64 -3.06
N GLN A 25 -2.62 27.76 -2.61
CA GLN A 25 -1.85 26.69 -2.01
C GLN A 25 -2.55 26.35 -0.68
N HIS A 26 -3.46 25.36 -0.69
CA HIS A 26 -4.00 24.79 0.53
C HIS A 26 -2.99 23.75 1.03
N ASP A 27 -2.15 24.15 1.96
CA ASP A 27 -1.47 23.25 2.87
C ASP A 27 -2.55 22.51 3.67
N HIS A 28 -2.98 21.33 3.21
CA HIS A 28 -3.72 20.42 4.04
C HIS A 28 -2.74 19.81 5.05
N PRO A 29 -2.93 20.04 6.37
CA PRO A 29 -2.16 19.33 7.38
C PRO A 29 -2.35 17.82 7.10
N ALA A 30 -1.24 17.09 7.09
CA ALA A 30 -1.27 15.63 6.94
C ALA A 30 -2.11 15.06 8.08
N LEU A 31 -3.38 14.72 7.81
CA LEU A 31 -4.27 14.13 8.78
C LEU A 31 -3.69 12.78 9.21
N THR A 32 -3.24 12.72 10.44
CA THR A 32 -2.63 11.54 11.05
C THR A 32 -3.65 10.65 11.74
N THR A 33 -4.91 11.06 11.82
CA THR A 33 -5.97 10.35 12.55
C THR A 33 -7.29 10.35 11.77
N VAL A 34 -8.03 9.25 11.88
CA VAL A 34 -9.43 9.17 11.47
C VAL A 34 -10.26 9.65 12.65
N PRO A 35 -11.27 10.54 12.47
CA PRO A 35 -12.12 10.99 13.58
C PRO A 35 -12.78 9.81 14.28
N SER A 36 -12.67 9.74 15.60
CA SER A 36 -13.24 8.65 16.41
C SER A 36 -14.77 8.72 16.51
N ASP A 37 -15.35 9.89 16.27
CA ASP A 37 -16.80 10.18 16.24
C ASP A 37 -17.35 10.29 14.81
N GLY A 38 -16.52 9.97 13.81
CA GLY A 38 -16.83 10.14 12.39
C GLY A 38 -17.95 9.23 11.91
N SER A 39 -18.86 9.75 11.10
CA SER A 39 -19.80 8.94 10.33
C SER A 39 -19.15 8.48 9.01
N ILE A 40 -19.41 7.22 8.65
CA ILE A 40 -18.93 6.61 7.40
C ILE A 40 -20.10 6.44 6.45
N GLU A 41 -20.07 7.14 5.30
CA GLU A 41 -21.07 7.05 4.25
C GLU A 41 -20.50 6.44 2.97
N ILE A 42 -21.21 5.48 2.37
CA ILE A 42 -20.77 4.84 1.13
C ILE A 42 -21.00 5.78 -0.05
N VAL A 43 -19.92 6.13 -0.75
CA VAL A 43 -19.94 6.88 -2.01
C VAL A 43 -20.08 5.92 -3.19
N GLY A 44 -19.39 4.77 -3.16
CA GLY A 44 -19.43 3.81 -4.25
C GLY A 44 -18.67 2.52 -3.94
N ARG A 45 -18.79 1.53 -4.86
CA ARG A 45 -18.07 0.27 -4.77
C ARG A 45 -16.90 0.27 -5.74
N LEU A 46 -15.71 -0.12 -5.27
CA LEU A 46 -14.53 -0.32 -6.11
C LEU A 46 -14.61 -1.70 -6.79
N ARG A 47 -14.89 -1.72 -8.11
CA ARG A 47 -15.24 -2.95 -8.84
C ARG A 47 -14.04 -3.87 -9.14
N GLN A 48 -12.83 -3.32 -9.16
CA GLN A 48 -11.61 -4.07 -9.49
C GLN A 48 -11.01 -4.81 -8.27
N ALA A 49 -11.53 -4.57 -7.07
CA ALA A 49 -11.08 -5.24 -5.86
C ALA A 49 -11.60 -6.69 -5.78
N SER A 50 -10.75 -7.60 -5.30
CA SER A 50 -11.10 -9.02 -5.08
C SER A 50 -12.13 -9.21 -3.98
N ASN A 51 -12.07 -8.39 -2.95
CA ASN A 51 -13.00 -8.35 -1.81
C ASN A 51 -14.04 -7.23 -1.98
N GLN A 52 -15.05 -7.21 -1.11
CA GLN A 52 -15.98 -6.08 -1.08
C GLN A 52 -15.25 -4.85 -0.55
N THR A 53 -15.07 -3.87 -1.44
CA THR A 53 -14.29 -2.66 -1.15
C THR A 53 -15.12 -1.45 -1.57
N PHE A 54 -15.22 -0.46 -0.68
CA PHE A 54 -16.06 0.71 -0.87
C PHE A 54 -15.24 2.00 -0.74
N LEU A 55 -15.48 2.93 -1.67
CA LEU A 55 -15.12 4.32 -1.46
C LEU A 55 -16.13 4.92 -0.48
N VAL A 56 -15.65 5.54 0.56
CA VAL A 56 -16.48 6.15 1.59
C VAL A 56 -16.11 7.60 1.81
N LYS A 57 -17.08 8.36 2.29
CA LYS A 57 -16.92 9.70 2.86
C LYS A 57 -16.92 9.55 4.38
N ILE A 58 -15.99 10.22 5.03
CA ILE A 58 -15.83 10.24 6.48
C ILE A 58 -16.07 11.68 6.91
N THR A 59 -17.04 11.90 7.80
CA THR A 59 -17.31 13.22 8.39
C THR A 59 -17.14 13.11 9.90
N GLY A 60 -16.43 14.06 10.50
CA GLY A 60 -16.18 14.10 11.93
C GLY A 60 -15.40 15.34 12.33
N THR A 61 -15.27 15.57 13.62
CA THR A 61 -14.44 16.64 14.14
C THR A 61 -12.97 16.19 14.16
N ALA A 62 -12.08 16.96 13.54
CA ALA A 62 -10.66 16.66 13.61
C ALA A 62 -10.17 16.88 15.05
N ASP A 63 -9.67 15.84 15.72
CA ASP A 63 -8.95 15.99 16.97
C ASP A 63 -7.65 16.77 16.71
N HIS A 64 -7.65 18.05 17.02
CA HIS A 64 -6.44 18.87 17.06
C HIS A 64 -5.63 18.49 18.30
N ASP A 65 -4.58 17.67 18.14
CA ASP A 65 -3.59 17.48 19.20
C ASP A 65 -2.95 18.83 19.57
N GLY A 66 -3.52 19.47 20.58
CA GLY A 66 -2.78 20.27 21.56
C GLY A 66 -2.19 21.62 21.15
N VAL A 67 -2.69 22.32 20.13
CA VAL A 67 -2.38 23.75 19.94
C VAL A 67 -3.64 24.55 20.17
N GLN A 68 -3.77 25.12 21.37
CA GLN A 68 -4.78 26.13 21.68
C GLN A 68 -4.40 27.43 20.95
N ASP A 69 -5.00 27.66 19.78
CA ASP A 69 -5.15 28.99 19.23
C ASP A 69 -6.54 29.51 19.60
N ASP A 70 -6.57 30.46 20.54
CA ASP A 70 -7.74 31.01 21.19
C ASP A 70 -8.68 31.88 20.32
N ASP A 71 -8.65 31.79 19.00
CA ASP A 71 -9.37 32.75 18.13
C ASP A 71 -10.04 32.15 16.86
N HIS A 72 -10.57 30.88 16.90
CA HIS A 72 -11.47 30.44 15.83
C HIS A 72 -12.66 29.66 16.40
N ASP A 73 -13.78 30.40 16.59
CA ASP A 73 -15.12 29.88 16.84
C ASP A 73 -15.66 29.25 15.54
N GLY A 74 -15.60 27.94 15.43
CA GLY A 74 -16.17 27.18 14.33
C GLY A 74 -15.69 25.73 14.34
N ASP A 75 -16.56 24.80 14.76
CA ASP A 75 -16.42 23.36 14.47
C ASP A 75 -16.35 23.17 12.95
N HIS A 76 -15.14 23.11 12.40
CA HIS A 76 -14.96 22.77 10.99
C HIS A 76 -15.12 21.26 10.84
N GLU A 77 -16.30 20.85 10.37
CA GLU A 77 -16.57 19.49 9.93
C GLU A 77 -15.59 19.16 8.79
N THR A 78 -14.65 18.26 9.06
CA THR A 78 -13.66 17.82 8.08
C THR A 78 -14.26 16.67 7.27
N GLU A 79 -14.30 16.84 5.95
CA GLU A 79 -14.74 15.81 5.01
C GLU A 79 -13.50 15.09 4.46
N LEU A 80 -13.41 13.78 4.70
CA LEU A 80 -12.35 12.93 4.19
C LEU A 80 -12.93 11.83 3.31
N HIS A 81 -12.12 11.34 2.38
CA HIS A 81 -12.43 10.11 1.66
C HIS A 81 -11.57 8.95 2.19
N GLY A 82 -12.12 7.73 2.12
CA GLY A 82 -11.43 6.53 2.54
C GLY A 82 -11.84 5.30 1.74
N VAL A 83 -11.08 4.25 1.92
CA VAL A 83 -11.37 2.90 1.41
C VAL A 83 -11.79 2.04 2.58
N TYR A 84 -13.04 1.59 2.58
CA TYR A 84 -13.58 0.71 3.62
C TYR A 84 -13.71 -0.72 3.08
N LYS A 85 -13.15 -1.67 3.82
CA LYS A 85 -13.17 -3.12 3.52
C LYS A 85 -13.80 -3.86 4.70
N PRO A 86 -15.11 -4.20 4.64
CA PRO A 86 -15.79 -4.93 5.71
C PRO A 86 -15.25 -6.36 5.84
N ILE A 87 -15.10 -6.86 7.06
CA ILE A 87 -14.66 -8.23 7.34
C ILE A 87 -15.63 -9.27 6.74
N GLU A 88 -16.94 -9.03 6.82
CA GLU A 88 -17.94 -9.90 6.19
C GLU A 88 -17.83 -9.96 4.66
N GLY A 89 -17.15 -8.98 4.04
CA GLY A 89 -16.90 -8.91 2.60
C GLY A 89 -15.63 -9.63 2.13
N GLU A 90 -14.85 -10.19 3.05
CA GLU A 90 -13.63 -10.92 2.74
C GLU A 90 -13.93 -12.25 2.05
N ARG A 91 -13.20 -12.53 0.96
CA ARG A 91 -13.22 -13.85 0.34
C ARG A 91 -12.27 -14.78 1.10
N PRO A 92 -12.75 -15.98 1.51
CA PRO A 92 -11.88 -16.93 2.16
C PRO A 92 -10.67 -17.28 1.29
N LEU A 93 -9.50 -17.25 1.88
CA LEU A 93 -8.25 -17.74 1.30
C LEU A 93 -7.89 -19.05 2.00
N TRP A 94 -7.29 -19.99 1.27
CA TRP A 94 -6.98 -21.33 1.80
C TRP A 94 -5.88 -21.31 2.87
N ASP A 95 -5.05 -20.28 2.86
CA ASP A 95 -3.84 -20.14 3.67
C ASP A 95 -3.86 -18.93 4.63
N PHE A 96 -4.98 -18.21 4.69
CA PHE A 96 -5.19 -17.14 5.67
C PHE A 96 -6.46 -17.42 6.49
N PRO A 97 -6.43 -17.18 7.81
CA PRO A 97 -7.63 -17.31 8.63
C PRO A 97 -8.76 -16.39 8.14
N ILE A 98 -9.99 -16.92 8.14
CA ILE A 98 -11.17 -16.15 7.70
C ILE A 98 -11.40 -14.96 8.65
N GLY A 99 -11.69 -13.79 8.09
CA GLY A 99 -12.02 -12.60 8.87
C GLY A 99 -10.80 -11.86 9.43
N THR A 100 -9.59 -12.11 8.89
CA THR A 100 -8.35 -11.49 9.41
C THR A 100 -7.69 -10.51 8.46
N LEU A 101 -8.18 -10.37 7.22
CA LEU A 101 -7.51 -9.52 6.23
C LEU A 101 -7.57 -8.04 6.62
N GLY A 102 -8.68 -7.57 7.17
CA GLY A 102 -8.83 -6.21 7.67
C GLY A 102 -7.86 -5.90 8.82
N PHE A 103 -7.64 -6.84 9.74
CA PHE A 103 -6.66 -6.70 10.82
C PHE A 103 -5.22 -6.59 10.29
N ARG A 104 -4.88 -7.32 9.23
CA ARG A 104 -3.56 -7.26 8.57
C ARG A 104 -3.31 -5.93 7.88
N GLU A 105 -4.34 -5.32 7.29
CA GLU A 105 -4.25 -3.95 6.73
C GLU A 105 -3.86 -2.95 7.83
N VAL A 106 -4.51 -3.04 9.00
CA VAL A 106 -4.21 -2.18 10.15
C VAL A 106 -2.83 -2.50 10.72
N ALA A 107 -2.47 -3.78 10.86
CA ALA A 107 -1.14 -4.19 11.31
C ALA A 107 -0.03 -3.63 10.41
N ALA A 108 -0.21 -3.65 9.09
CA ALA A 108 0.74 -3.08 8.15
C ALA A 108 0.92 -1.57 8.36
N TYR A 109 -0.16 -0.83 8.57
CA TYR A 109 -0.08 0.58 8.90
C TYR A 109 0.67 0.81 10.23
N GLN A 110 0.33 0.05 11.28
CA GLN A 110 0.98 0.19 12.59
C GLN A 110 2.49 -0.08 12.49
N VAL A 111 2.90 -1.15 11.80
CA VAL A 111 4.32 -1.46 11.54
C VAL A 111 5.00 -0.34 10.74
N SER A 112 4.34 0.16 9.69
CA SER A 112 4.87 1.24 8.86
C SER A 112 5.10 2.52 9.65
N ARG A 113 4.13 2.90 10.47
CA ARG A 113 4.17 4.11 11.32
C ARG A 113 5.19 3.98 12.43
N PHE A 114 5.13 2.89 13.21
CA PHE A 114 6.00 2.65 14.36
C PHE A 114 7.47 2.52 13.95
N GLY A 115 7.76 1.80 12.88
CA GLY A 115 9.12 1.64 12.34
C GLY A 115 9.64 2.88 11.62
N GLY A 116 8.82 3.90 11.37
CA GLY A 116 9.20 5.10 10.62
C GLY A 116 9.42 4.86 9.12
N PHE A 117 8.78 3.82 8.55
CA PHE A 117 8.77 3.60 7.10
C PHE A 117 7.87 4.61 6.40
N ASP A 118 6.71 4.91 6.98
CA ASP A 118 5.70 5.85 6.49
C ASP A 118 5.25 5.59 5.04
N VAL A 119 5.18 4.31 4.66
CA VAL A 119 4.81 3.84 3.30
C VAL A 119 3.40 3.28 3.20
N VAL A 120 2.65 3.22 4.29
CA VAL A 120 1.24 2.79 4.30
C VAL A 120 0.37 3.98 4.71
N PRO A 121 -0.70 4.29 3.97
CA PRO A 121 -1.65 5.33 4.37
C PRO A 121 -2.29 5.01 5.72
N VAL A 122 -2.78 6.03 6.44
CA VAL A 122 -3.48 5.84 7.71
C VAL A 122 -4.59 4.81 7.54
N THR A 123 -4.54 3.75 8.35
CA THR A 123 -5.48 2.63 8.29
C THR A 123 -5.87 2.22 9.70
N VAL A 124 -7.17 2.16 9.98
CA VAL A 124 -7.72 1.82 11.30
C VAL A 124 -8.81 0.76 11.18
N LEU A 125 -9.14 0.11 12.29
CA LEU A 125 -10.41 -0.63 12.39
C LEU A 125 -11.55 0.37 12.58
N ALA A 126 -12.64 0.16 11.87
CA ALA A 126 -13.82 1.00 11.98
C ALA A 126 -15.09 0.15 11.87
N ASP A 127 -16.14 0.59 12.54
CA ASP A 127 -17.46 0.01 12.43
C ASP A 127 -18.26 0.80 11.37
N GLY A 128 -18.27 0.27 10.17
CA GLY A 128 -18.89 0.89 9.01
C GLY A 128 -20.29 0.35 8.69
N PRO A 129 -20.92 0.80 7.58
CA PRO A 129 -22.28 0.40 7.21
C PRO A 129 -22.51 -1.09 7.00
N PHE A 130 -21.44 -1.87 6.80
CA PHE A 130 -21.47 -3.33 6.69
C PHE A 130 -20.72 -4.03 7.84
N GLY A 131 -20.71 -3.42 9.04
CA GLY A 131 -20.06 -3.93 10.22
C GLY A 131 -18.57 -3.60 10.34
N PRO A 132 -17.84 -4.30 11.20
CA PRO A 132 -16.41 -4.06 11.40
C PRO A 132 -15.59 -4.29 10.13
N GLY A 133 -14.57 -3.46 9.94
CA GLY A 133 -13.67 -3.57 8.78
C GLY A 133 -12.44 -2.68 8.91
N SER A 134 -11.56 -2.74 7.94
CA SER A 134 -10.48 -1.76 7.82
C SER A 134 -10.96 -0.53 7.06
N LEU A 135 -10.53 0.64 7.53
CA LEU A 135 -10.76 1.94 6.92
C LEU A 135 -9.41 2.59 6.67
N GLN A 136 -9.06 2.78 5.41
CA GLN A 136 -7.82 3.42 4.97
C GLN A 136 -8.15 4.79 4.37
N ILE A 137 -7.42 5.83 4.77
CA ILE A 137 -7.56 7.16 4.18
C ILE A 137 -7.20 7.11 2.70
N TRP A 138 -8.03 7.76 1.88
CA TRP A 138 -7.81 7.89 0.44
C TRP A 138 -6.55 8.69 0.14
N VAL A 139 -5.76 8.20 -0.82
CA VAL A 139 -4.60 8.91 -1.35
C VAL A 139 -4.91 9.34 -2.78
N ASP A 140 -4.88 10.63 -3.03
CA ASP A 140 -4.98 11.18 -4.38
C ASP A 140 -3.66 10.91 -5.11
N SER A 141 -3.66 9.83 -5.88
CA SER A 141 -2.46 9.36 -6.58
C SER A 141 -2.27 10.08 -7.91
N GLU A 142 -1.05 10.48 -8.17
CA GLU A 142 -0.61 11.13 -9.40
C GLU A 142 -0.16 10.04 -10.40
N ALA A 143 -1.02 9.71 -11.36
CA ALA A 143 -0.78 8.62 -12.31
C ALA A 143 0.55 8.76 -13.06
N ASP A 144 0.87 9.97 -13.54
CA ASP A 144 2.13 10.26 -14.23
C ASP A 144 3.38 10.04 -13.35
N GLU A 145 3.24 10.15 -12.03
CA GLU A 145 4.33 9.86 -11.10
C GLU A 145 4.45 8.36 -10.84
N VAL A 146 3.33 7.64 -10.77
CA VAL A 146 3.34 6.16 -10.67
C VAL A 146 3.99 5.54 -11.90
N ASP A 147 3.69 6.02 -13.11
CA ASP A 147 4.30 5.54 -14.37
C ASP A 147 5.83 5.76 -14.41
N ARG A 148 6.35 6.69 -13.62
CA ARG A 148 7.80 6.89 -13.42
C ARG A 148 8.41 5.95 -12.38
N LEU A 149 7.59 5.19 -11.66
CA LEU A 149 8.04 4.24 -10.64
C LEU A 149 7.92 2.79 -11.08
N VAL A 150 6.82 2.43 -11.73
CA VAL A 150 6.54 1.08 -12.26
C VAL A 150 5.86 1.22 -13.60
N ASP A 151 6.31 0.44 -14.58
CA ASP A 151 5.76 0.52 -15.93
C ASP A 151 5.79 -0.85 -16.64
N LEU A 152 4.99 -0.97 -17.68
CA LEU A 152 4.93 -2.09 -18.60
C LEU A 152 5.35 -1.62 -19.98
N VAL A 153 6.54 -1.96 -20.41
CA VAL A 153 7.13 -1.46 -21.65
C VAL A 153 7.50 -2.58 -22.63
N PRO A 154 7.57 -2.31 -23.94
CA PRO A 154 8.22 -3.23 -24.89
C PRO A 154 9.65 -3.55 -24.42
N VAL A 155 10.10 -4.81 -24.57
CA VAL A 155 11.44 -5.23 -24.10
C VAL A 155 12.56 -4.38 -24.72
N ASP A 156 12.40 -3.96 -25.99
CA ASP A 156 13.36 -3.09 -26.70
C ASP A 156 13.32 -1.61 -26.25
N LYS A 157 12.41 -1.26 -25.34
CA LYS A 157 12.25 0.07 -24.75
C LYS A 157 12.63 0.15 -23.27
N VAL A 158 13.09 -0.96 -22.69
CA VAL A 158 13.62 -0.94 -21.33
C VAL A 158 14.80 0.04 -21.25
N PRO A 159 14.78 1.04 -20.36
CA PRO A 159 15.88 2.01 -20.26
C PRO A 159 17.17 1.35 -19.78
N ASP A 160 18.32 1.77 -20.34
CA ASP A 160 19.64 1.21 -19.99
C ASP A 160 20.07 1.53 -18.55
N ASN A 161 19.50 2.56 -17.92
CA ASN A 161 19.89 3.04 -16.59
C ASN A 161 18.69 3.50 -15.77
N GLY A 162 18.76 3.34 -14.46
CA GLY A 162 17.77 3.83 -13.50
C GLY A 162 16.48 3.00 -13.43
N TRP A 163 16.45 1.83 -14.07
CA TRP A 163 15.34 0.92 -14.07
C TRP A 163 15.80 -0.53 -13.97
N PHE A 164 15.00 -1.34 -13.30
CA PHE A 164 15.22 -2.77 -13.17
C PHE A 164 14.13 -3.55 -13.91
N PRO A 165 14.47 -4.40 -14.90
CA PRO A 165 13.53 -5.36 -15.45
C PRO A 165 13.26 -6.46 -14.42
N VAL A 166 11.97 -6.75 -14.18
CA VAL A 166 11.53 -7.71 -13.16
C VAL A 166 11.05 -9.01 -13.77
N VAL A 167 10.21 -8.91 -14.79
CA VAL A 167 9.66 -10.06 -15.52
C VAL A 167 9.38 -9.69 -16.96
N GLU A 168 9.67 -10.63 -17.85
CA GLU A 168 9.30 -10.52 -19.26
C GLU A 168 8.10 -11.41 -19.58
N GLY A 169 7.32 -11.00 -20.56
CA GLY A 169 6.12 -11.70 -21.01
C GLY A 169 5.73 -11.28 -22.41
N TYR A 170 4.49 -11.57 -22.78
CA TYR A 170 3.94 -11.21 -24.08
C TYR A 170 2.62 -10.49 -23.92
N ALA A 171 2.42 -9.42 -24.66
CA ALA A 171 1.15 -8.74 -24.78
C ALA A 171 0.12 -9.58 -25.55
N ALA A 172 -1.12 -9.09 -25.65
CA ALA A 172 -2.19 -9.81 -26.34
C ALA A 172 -1.94 -10.01 -27.85
N ASP A 173 -1.08 -9.21 -28.46
CA ASP A 173 -0.65 -9.28 -29.86
C ASP A 173 0.67 -10.05 -30.06
N ASP A 174 1.10 -10.83 -29.06
CA ASP A 174 2.36 -11.58 -29.01
C ASP A 174 3.63 -10.69 -29.05
N SER A 175 3.53 -9.39 -28.85
CA SER A 175 4.71 -8.53 -28.72
C SER A 175 5.40 -8.75 -27.36
N PRO A 176 6.76 -8.80 -27.31
CA PRO A 176 7.48 -8.98 -26.05
C PRO A 176 7.43 -7.71 -25.21
N ILE A 177 7.05 -7.87 -23.93
CA ILE A 177 6.93 -6.81 -22.95
C ILE A 177 7.69 -7.16 -21.67
N ALA A 178 8.13 -6.14 -20.95
CA ALA A 178 8.75 -6.27 -19.64
C ALA A 178 8.02 -5.39 -18.61
N VAL A 179 7.83 -5.93 -17.42
CA VAL A 179 7.50 -5.14 -16.23
C VAL A 179 8.82 -4.62 -15.67
N ILE A 180 8.88 -3.33 -15.45
CA ILE A 180 10.06 -2.65 -14.92
C ILE A 180 9.68 -1.82 -13.70
N HIS A 181 10.63 -1.57 -12.81
CA HIS A 181 10.50 -0.54 -11.78
C HIS A 181 11.74 0.35 -11.73
N ALA A 182 11.56 1.60 -11.31
CA ALA A 182 12.63 2.57 -11.19
C ALA A 182 13.58 2.25 -10.03
N ASP A 183 14.84 2.65 -10.16
CA ASP A 183 15.79 2.73 -9.05
C ASP A 183 15.51 4.02 -8.25
N ASP A 184 14.38 4.03 -7.54
CA ASP A 184 13.90 5.14 -6.73
C ASP A 184 13.94 4.79 -5.24
N ARG A 185 14.56 5.66 -4.44
CA ARG A 185 14.73 5.42 -3.00
C ARG A 185 13.41 5.26 -2.24
N ARG A 186 12.35 5.95 -2.64
CA ARG A 186 11.03 5.87 -2.01
C ARG A 186 10.42 4.49 -2.28
N LEU A 187 10.56 4.01 -3.51
CA LEU A 187 10.10 2.69 -3.94
C LEU A 187 10.92 1.58 -3.26
N ARG A 188 12.23 1.78 -3.09
CA ARG A 188 13.10 0.87 -2.34
C ARG A 188 12.65 0.73 -0.88
N MET A 189 12.24 1.82 -0.22
CA MET A 189 11.71 1.77 1.14
C MET A 189 10.46 0.88 1.23
N LEU A 190 9.58 0.94 0.22
CA LEU A 190 8.42 0.04 0.12
C LEU A 190 8.86 -1.43 -0.09
N ALA A 191 9.91 -1.69 -0.87
CA ALA A 191 10.45 -3.04 -1.05
C ALA A 191 11.01 -3.64 0.25
N VAL A 192 11.72 -2.84 1.04
CA VAL A 192 12.22 -3.24 2.38
C VAL A 192 11.05 -3.53 3.31
N PHE A 193 10.04 -2.69 3.30
CA PHE A 193 8.82 -2.89 4.08
C PHE A 193 8.09 -4.17 3.68
N ASP A 194 7.86 -4.41 2.38
CA ASP A 194 7.22 -5.63 1.87
C ASP A 194 7.98 -6.90 2.29
N ALA A 195 9.33 -6.86 2.28
CA ALA A 195 10.15 -7.97 2.74
C ALA A 195 9.97 -8.23 4.24
N LEU A 196 9.86 -7.19 5.06
CA LEU A 196 9.65 -7.30 6.50
C LEU A 196 8.28 -7.88 6.83
N VAL A 197 7.20 -7.32 6.26
CA VAL A 197 5.83 -7.76 6.52
C VAL A 197 5.41 -8.99 5.72
N ASN A 198 6.30 -9.53 4.88
CA ASN A 198 6.04 -10.69 4.02
C ASN A 198 4.83 -10.51 3.10
N ASN A 199 4.82 -9.41 2.35
CA ASN A 199 3.72 -9.09 1.45
C ASN A 199 3.62 -10.14 0.32
N ALA A 200 2.48 -10.81 0.21
CA ALA A 200 2.28 -11.89 -0.76
C ALA A 200 1.66 -11.44 -2.10
N ASP A 201 1.45 -10.13 -2.34
CA ASP A 201 0.82 -9.67 -3.60
C ASP A 201 1.13 -8.19 -3.94
N ARG A 202 2.39 -7.72 -3.84
CA ARG A 202 2.73 -6.36 -4.26
C ARG A 202 2.71 -6.21 -5.77
N LYS A 203 1.61 -5.68 -6.31
CA LYS A 203 1.39 -5.35 -7.72
C LYS A 203 1.72 -3.89 -8.00
N GLY A 204 1.86 -3.54 -9.28
CA GLY A 204 2.01 -2.16 -9.73
C GLY A 204 0.81 -1.29 -9.33
N GLY A 205 -0.42 -1.81 -9.49
CA GLY A 205 -1.64 -1.12 -9.08
C GLY A 205 -1.81 -0.90 -7.57
N HIS A 206 -0.96 -1.52 -6.74
CA HIS A 206 -0.92 -1.30 -5.29
C HIS A 206 0.12 -0.26 -4.86
N ILE A 207 0.75 0.42 -5.80
CA ILE A 207 1.73 1.48 -5.58
C ILE A 207 1.08 2.81 -5.95
N LEU A 208 1.06 3.74 -5.01
CA LEU A 208 0.51 5.08 -5.20
C LEU A 208 1.62 6.10 -4.99
N ALA A 209 1.54 7.20 -5.74
CA ALA A 209 2.44 8.34 -5.58
C ALA A 209 1.62 9.60 -5.35
N SER A 210 1.95 10.36 -4.32
CA SER A 210 1.26 11.62 -4.00
C SER A 210 2.19 12.55 -3.26
N GLN A 211 2.24 13.80 -3.69
CA GLN A 211 3.03 14.86 -3.04
C GLN A 211 4.49 14.47 -2.81
N GLY A 212 5.12 13.82 -3.79
CA GLY A 212 6.51 13.37 -3.69
C GLY A 212 6.74 12.16 -2.78
N ARG A 213 5.70 11.54 -2.24
CA ARG A 213 5.74 10.31 -1.42
C ARG A 213 5.28 9.10 -2.23
N VAL A 214 5.73 7.92 -1.83
CA VAL A 214 5.30 6.63 -2.37
C VAL A 214 4.60 5.85 -1.27
N PHE A 215 3.44 5.31 -1.58
CA PHE A 215 2.65 4.49 -0.67
C PHE A 215 2.37 3.12 -1.29
N GLY A 216 2.32 2.11 -0.43
CA GLY A 216 1.73 0.82 -0.74
C GLY A 216 0.33 0.72 -0.13
N VAL A 217 -0.57 0.06 -0.86
CA VAL A 217 -1.92 -0.29 -0.38
C VAL A 217 -2.16 -1.79 -0.53
N ASP A 218 -3.30 -2.27 -0.06
CA ASP A 218 -3.74 -3.68 -0.16
C ASP A 218 -2.79 -4.66 0.56
N HIS A 219 -2.66 -4.50 1.88
CA HIS A 219 -1.80 -5.31 2.76
C HIS A 219 -2.55 -6.46 3.46
N GLY A 220 -3.76 -6.79 3.04
CA GLY A 220 -4.57 -7.84 3.68
C GLY A 220 -3.93 -9.23 3.69
N ILE A 221 -2.99 -9.50 2.80
CA ILE A 221 -2.27 -10.78 2.70
C ILE A 221 -0.79 -10.66 3.05
N CYS A 222 -0.50 -9.90 4.11
CA CYS A 222 0.80 -9.81 4.77
C CYS A 222 0.86 -10.71 6.01
N PHE A 223 2.02 -10.81 6.64
CA PHE A 223 2.28 -11.46 7.93
C PHE A 223 2.09 -12.98 7.98
N HIS A 224 2.01 -13.66 6.83
CA HIS A 224 1.96 -15.11 6.84
C HIS A 224 3.19 -15.71 7.54
N THR A 225 3.00 -16.80 8.28
CA THR A 225 4.07 -17.49 9.02
C THR A 225 5.13 -18.11 8.10
N GLU A 226 4.71 -18.67 6.96
CA GLU A 226 5.62 -19.11 5.92
C GLU A 226 6.13 -17.93 5.08
N ASN A 227 7.33 -18.06 4.52
CA ASN A 227 7.88 -17.02 3.64
C ASN A 227 7.19 -17.06 2.27
N LYS A 228 6.35 -16.08 2.01
CA LYS A 228 5.50 -15.96 0.81
C LYS A 228 5.68 -14.63 0.08
N LEU A 229 6.79 -13.96 0.25
CA LEU A 229 7.03 -12.68 -0.40
C LEU A 229 6.84 -12.78 -1.92
N ARG A 230 5.87 -12.01 -2.44
CA ARG A 230 5.58 -11.84 -3.86
C ARG A 230 5.46 -10.37 -4.17
N THR A 231 6.38 -9.88 -4.96
CA THR A 231 6.50 -8.45 -5.23
C THR A 231 7.03 -8.18 -6.63
N LEU A 232 6.72 -7.03 -7.19
CA LEU A 232 7.38 -6.49 -8.38
C LEU A 232 8.72 -5.81 -8.06
N LEU A 233 9.06 -5.64 -6.77
CA LEU A 233 10.19 -4.81 -6.35
C LEU A 233 11.47 -5.61 -6.13
N TRP A 234 11.78 -6.57 -7.02
CA TRP A 234 12.95 -7.45 -6.92
C TRP A 234 14.26 -6.84 -7.43
N GLY A 235 14.26 -5.64 -8.00
CA GLY A 235 15.47 -5.04 -8.58
C GLY A 235 16.63 -4.88 -7.59
N TRP A 236 16.32 -4.76 -6.31
CA TRP A 236 17.34 -4.66 -5.24
C TRP A 236 17.61 -5.98 -4.51
N ALA A 237 17.19 -7.13 -5.07
CA ALA A 237 17.41 -8.43 -4.43
C ALA A 237 18.91 -8.67 -4.13
N GLY A 238 19.22 -9.03 -2.90
CA GLY A 238 20.59 -9.25 -2.42
C GLY A 238 21.42 -8.00 -2.16
N GLU A 239 20.91 -6.80 -2.42
CA GLU A 239 21.59 -5.56 -2.07
C GLU A 239 21.70 -5.36 -0.57
N GLN A 240 22.74 -4.65 -0.15
CA GLN A 240 22.95 -4.31 1.26
C GLN A 240 21.88 -3.33 1.74
N LEU A 241 21.35 -3.61 2.92
CA LEU A 241 20.48 -2.69 3.65
C LEU A 241 21.32 -1.52 4.19
N THR A 242 20.78 -0.33 4.10
CA THR A 242 21.35 0.87 4.71
C THR A 242 21.16 0.87 6.22
N GLU A 243 21.94 1.67 6.96
CA GLU A 243 21.75 1.82 8.41
C GLU A 243 20.37 2.40 8.79
N ASP A 244 19.79 3.26 7.96
CA ASP A 244 18.43 3.78 8.14
C ASP A 244 17.40 2.62 8.03
N GLU A 245 17.50 1.81 6.98
CA GLU A 245 16.63 0.64 6.78
C GLU A 245 16.77 -0.37 7.93
N LEU A 246 18.02 -0.68 8.36
CA LEU A 246 18.27 -1.57 9.50
C LEU A 246 17.74 -1.01 10.81
N THR A 247 17.82 0.31 11.03
CA THR A 247 17.30 0.94 12.23
C THR A 247 15.77 0.82 12.30
N LYS A 248 15.08 1.05 11.18
CA LYS A 248 13.63 0.87 11.07
C LYS A 248 13.19 -0.58 11.36
N ILE A 249 13.92 -1.56 10.80
CA ILE A 249 13.65 -2.98 11.04
C ILE A 249 13.87 -3.35 12.52
N ARG A 250 14.93 -2.86 13.16
CA ARG A 250 15.18 -3.07 14.61
C ARG A 250 14.07 -2.48 15.45
N THR A 251 13.64 -1.24 15.16
CA THR A 251 12.54 -0.59 15.87
C THR A 251 11.28 -1.45 15.84
N VAL A 252 10.91 -1.99 14.67
CA VAL A 252 9.75 -2.88 14.55
C VAL A 252 9.96 -4.16 15.38
N SER A 253 11.14 -4.79 15.26
CA SER A 253 11.45 -6.03 15.99
C SER A 253 11.31 -5.85 17.51
N ASP A 254 11.79 -4.72 18.03
CA ASP A 254 11.78 -4.43 19.46
C ASP A 254 10.36 -4.17 20.03
N GLY A 255 9.43 -3.67 19.21
CA GLY A 255 8.08 -3.32 19.64
C GLY A 255 6.96 -4.21 19.10
N ALA A 256 7.26 -5.23 18.28
CA ALA A 256 6.27 -6.00 17.52
C ALA A 256 5.17 -6.63 18.40
N VAL A 257 5.54 -7.20 19.55
CA VAL A 257 4.59 -7.89 20.45
C VAL A 257 3.54 -6.93 20.99
N ASP A 258 3.97 -5.83 21.57
CA ASP A 258 3.05 -4.85 22.15
C ASP A 258 2.21 -4.14 21.08
N LEU A 259 2.80 -3.92 19.91
CA LEU A 259 2.16 -3.22 18.81
C LEU A 259 1.04 -4.04 18.13
N LEU A 260 1.21 -5.37 18.05
CA LEU A 260 0.41 -6.21 17.17
C LEU A 260 -0.44 -7.27 17.89
N ALA A 261 -0.39 -7.35 19.22
CA ALA A 261 -1.07 -8.38 20.01
C ALA A 261 -2.60 -8.45 19.78
N ASP A 262 -3.25 -7.31 19.50
CA ASP A 262 -4.68 -7.24 19.20
C ASP A 262 -5.03 -7.42 17.71
N LEU A 263 -4.04 -7.52 16.83
CA LEU A 263 -4.22 -7.54 15.37
C LEU A 263 -3.79 -8.86 14.73
N LEU A 264 -2.76 -9.51 15.26
CA LEU A 264 -2.17 -10.74 14.74
C LEU A 264 -2.08 -11.80 15.85
N ASN A 265 -2.03 -13.07 15.47
CA ASN A 265 -1.77 -14.12 16.44
C ASN A 265 -0.26 -14.22 16.79
N GLU A 266 0.04 -14.97 17.86
CA GLU A 266 1.41 -15.10 18.38
C GLU A 266 2.38 -15.68 17.33
N GLU A 267 1.95 -16.67 16.52
CA GLU A 267 2.80 -17.30 15.50
C GLU A 267 3.14 -16.32 14.36
N GLU A 268 2.22 -15.45 13.99
CA GLU A 268 2.44 -14.40 12.98
C GLU A 268 3.39 -13.31 13.46
N ILE A 269 3.27 -12.93 14.74
CA ILE A 269 4.18 -11.95 15.37
C ILE A 269 5.58 -12.56 15.49
N GLU A 270 5.70 -13.81 15.95
CA GLU A 270 6.99 -14.53 15.99
C GLU A 270 7.63 -14.62 14.60
N ALA A 271 6.86 -14.96 13.58
CA ALA A 271 7.36 -15.03 12.20
C ALA A 271 7.82 -13.67 11.67
N LEU A 272 7.17 -12.56 12.04
CA LEU A 272 7.63 -11.21 11.72
C LEU A 272 8.97 -10.92 12.40
N MET A 273 9.12 -11.24 13.70
CA MET A 273 10.36 -11.03 14.45
C MET A 273 11.52 -11.86 13.86
N LEU A 274 11.27 -13.12 13.50
CA LEU A 274 12.28 -13.98 12.85
C LEU A 274 12.70 -13.42 11.48
N ARG A 275 11.80 -12.86 10.70
CA ARG A 275 12.13 -12.18 9.43
C ARG A 275 12.96 -10.93 9.66
N ALA A 276 12.58 -10.12 10.65
CA ALA A 276 13.35 -8.92 11.06
C ALA A 276 14.78 -9.31 11.46
N GLU A 277 14.94 -10.32 12.32
CA GLU A 277 16.24 -10.85 12.72
C GLU A 277 17.06 -11.35 11.51
N GLY A 278 16.43 -12.10 10.60
CA GLY A 278 17.07 -12.57 9.37
C GLY A 278 17.57 -11.43 8.48
N LEU A 279 16.79 -10.37 8.32
CA LEU A 279 17.19 -9.16 7.58
C LEU A 279 18.34 -8.43 8.29
N ILE A 280 18.31 -8.31 9.60
CA ILE A 280 19.37 -7.67 10.40
C ILE A 280 20.68 -8.46 10.31
N ILE A 281 20.62 -9.80 10.46
CA ILE A 281 21.81 -10.67 10.43
C ILE A 281 22.41 -10.72 9.03
N SER A 282 21.59 -10.86 7.99
CA SER A 282 22.09 -10.88 6.60
C SER A 282 22.58 -9.50 6.14
N GLY A 283 22.00 -8.42 6.67
CA GLY A 283 22.22 -7.06 6.22
C GLY A 283 21.83 -6.84 4.76
N ARG A 284 20.95 -7.67 4.19
CA ARG A 284 20.61 -7.67 2.76
C ARG A 284 19.13 -7.92 2.53
N LEU A 285 18.61 -7.35 1.44
CA LEU A 285 17.31 -7.72 0.91
C LEU A 285 17.32 -9.19 0.44
N PRO A 286 16.19 -9.92 0.59
CA PRO A 286 16.12 -11.33 0.20
C PRO A 286 16.19 -11.49 -1.32
N TYR A 287 16.53 -12.70 -1.75
CA TYR A 287 16.40 -13.15 -3.12
C TYR A 287 15.03 -13.83 -3.34
N PRO A 288 14.51 -13.83 -4.59
CA PRO A 288 13.35 -14.66 -4.95
C PRO A 288 13.63 -16.14 -4.60
N HIS A 289 12.68 -16.81 -3.94
CA HIS A 289 12.80 -18.24 -3.61
C HIS A 289 12.32 -19.11 -4.78
N GLY A 290 13.10 -20.15 -5.12
CA GLY A 290 12.93 -20.94 -6.35
C GLY A 290 11.66 -21.77 -6.49
N ASP A 291 10.95 -22.10 -5.40
CA ASP A 291 9.79 -23.01 -5.40
C ASP A 291 8.43 -22.29 -5.33
N TRP A 292 8.42 -20.97 -5.27
CA TRP A 292 7.23 -20.15 -5.14
C TRP A 292 7.14 -19.12 -6.27
N HIS A 293 5.92 -18.82 -6.73
CA HIS A 293 5.70 -17.74 -7.67
C HIS A 293 5.99 -16.39 -6.99
N THR A 294 7.19 -15.87 -7.18
CA THR A 294 7.69 -14.68 -6.47
C THR A 294 7.18 -13.36 -7.05
N ILE A 295 6.49 -13.41 -8.19
CA ILE A 295 5.88 -12.25 -8.84
C ILE A 295 4.36 -12.45 -8.84
N PRO A 296 3.57 -11.46 -8.38
CA PRO A 296 2.11 -11.53 -8.43
C PRO A 296 1.61 -11.49 -9.88
N TRP A 297 0.51 -12.20 -10.15
CA TRP A 297 -0.10 -12.24 -11.46
C TRP A 297 -1.62 -12.02 -11.39
N PRO A 298 -2.21 -11.13 -12.22
CA PRO A 298 -1.51 -10.19 -13.10
C PRO A 298 -0.67 -9.18 -12.34
N PRO A 299 0.39 -8.59 -12.94
CA PRO A 299 1.31 -7.68 -12.24
C PRO A 299 0.72 -6.28 -11.99
N PHE A 300 -0.41 -5.93 -12.66
CA PHE A 300 -1.17 -4.70 -12.52
C PHE A 300 -2.65 -4.98 -12.34
#